data_61fe6bbfc5d4e5ceaf12cd5655da7ec9
#
_entry.id   61fe6bbfc5d4e5ceaf12cd5655da7ec9
#
_cell.length_a   1.000
_cell.length_b   1.000
_cell.length_c   1.000
_cell.angle_alpha   90.00
_cell.angle_beta   90.00
_cell.angle_gamma   90.00
#
_symmetry.space_group_name_H-M   'P 1'
#
loop_
_entity.id
_entity.type
_entity.pdbx_description
1 polymer ?
#
loop_
_entity_poly.entity_id
_entity_poly.type
_entity_poly.pdbx_seq_one_letter_code
_entity_poly.pdbx_strand_id
1 'polypeptide(L)'
;DVIRRYTEHFFAISNKLPAVGACGLIVTALLLMYSIDSALNTIWRSKRARPKIYSFAVYWMILTLGPLLAGASLAISSYLLSLRWASDLNTVIDNVLRIFPLLLSWISFWLLYSIVPTIRVPNRDAIVGAFVAALLFEAGKKGFALYITMFPSYQLIYGVLAVIPILFVWVYWTWCIVLLGAEITVTLGEYRKLKQAAEQEEDDEP
;
A
#
# COMPACT_ATOMS: atom_id res chain seq x y z
N ASP A 1 -2.23 -54.73 0.21
CA ASP A 1 -1.42 -54.15 1.31
C ASP A 1 -0.46 -53.06 0.89
N VAL A 2 0.19 -53.16 -0.27
CA VAL A 2 1.13 -52.12 -0.77
C VAL A 2 0.39 -50.82 -1.14
N ILE A 3 -0.72 -50.92 -1.84
CA ILE A 3 -1.53 -49.76 -2.26
C ILE A 3 -2.07 -48.99 -1.04
N ARG A 4 -2.52 -49.71 -0.01
CA ARG A 4 -3.04 -49.09 1.22
C ARG A 4 -1.97 -48.31 1.97
N ARG A 5 -0.74 -48.83 2.02
CA ARG A 5 0.39 -48.15 2.65
C ARG A 5 0.84 -46.92 1.90
N TYR A 6 0.78 -46.91 0.55
CA TYR A 6 1.05 -45.76 -0.27
C TYR A 6 -0.01 -44.69 -0.10
N THR A 7 -1.31 -45.04 -0.08
CA THR A 7 -2.39 -44.10 0.15
C THR A 7 -2.33 -43.46 1.53
N GLU A 8 -2.08 -44.23 2.58
CA GLU A 8 -1.92 -43.68 3.95
C GLU A 8 -0.73 -42.75 4.06
N HIS A 9 0.37 -43.04 3.36
CA HIS A 9 1.55 -42.16 3.31
C HIS A 9 1.29 -40.87 2.56
N PHE A 10 0.56 -40.92 1.44
CA PHE A 10 0.13 -39.74 0.68
C PHE A 10 -0.84 -38.87 1.48
N PHE A 11 -1.78 -39.46 2.21
CA PHE A 11 -2.70 -38.70 3.07
C PHE A 11 -1.96 -38.03 4.25
N ALA A 12 -0.98 -38.72 4.85
CA ALA A 12 -0.19 -38.14 5.92
C ALA A 12 0.69 -36.96 5.49
N ILE A 13 1.25 -37.01 4.28
CA ILE A 13 2.01 -35.90 3.67
C ILE A 13 1.07 -34.77 3.26
N SER A 14 -0.06 -35.07 2.65
CA SER A 14 -1.05 -34.10 2.19
C SER A 14 -1.62 -33.26 3.34
N ASN A 15 -1.78 -33.81 4.53
CA ASN A 15 -2.25 -33.10 5.72
C ASN A 15 -1.18 -32.19 6.36
N LYS A 16 0.11 -32.43 6.13
CA LYS A 16 1.20 -31.60 6.67
C LYS A 16 1.59 -30.43 5.74
N LEU A 17 1.41 -30.58 4.43
CA LEU A 17 1.74 -29.56 3.44
C LEU A 17 1.05 -28.20 3.67
N PRO A 18 -0.27 -28.14 3.99
CA PRO A 18 -0.93 -26.87 4.25
C PRO A 18 -0.38 -26.15 5.48
N ALA A 19 -0.04 -26.89 6.54
CA ALA A 19 0.50 -26.30 7.75
C ALA A 19 1.91 -25.72 7.52
N VAL A 20 2.78 -26.43 6.81
CA VAL A 20 4.13 -25.95 6.45
C VAL A 20 4.03 -24.74 5.51
N GLY A 21 3.13 -24.78 4.51
CA GLY A 21 2.85 -23.65 3.63
C GLY A 21 2.34 -22.43 4.38
N ALA A 22 1.40 -22.61 5.30
CA ALA A 22 0.89 -21.53 6.15
C ALA A 22 1.97 -20.91 7.03
N CYS A 23 2.82 -21.72 7.67
CA CYS A 23 3.98 -21.22 8.42
C CYS A 23 4.94 -20.42 7.53
N GLY A 24 5.25 -20.94 6.34
CA GLY A 24 6.09 -20.22 5.36
C GLY A 24 5.51 -18.88 4.94
N LEU A 25 4.21 -18.83 4.69
CA LEU A 25 3.51 -17.57 4.35
C LEU A 25 3.56 -16.55 5.51
N ILE A 26 3.34 -17.00 6.74
CA ILE A 26 3.42 -16.11 7.92
C ILE A 26 4.83 -15.55 8.08
N VAL A 27 5.87 -16.40 7.97
CA VAL A 27 7.27 -15.95 8.05
C VAL A 27 7.58 -14.93 6.95
N THR A 28 7.17 -15.22 5.71
CA THR A 28 7.39 -14.31 4.57
C THR A 28 6.66 -12.98 4.78
N ALA A 29 5.42 -13.01 5.27
CA ALA A 29 4.65 -11.80 5.59
C ALA A 29 5.35 -10.96 6.67
N LEU A 30 5.86 -11.58 7.72
CA LEU A 30 6.61 -10.89 8.79
C LEU A 30 7.92 -10.28 8.29
N LEU A 31 8.66 -10.99 7.42
CA LEU A 31 9.88 -10.48 6.80
C LEU A 31 9.60 -9.30 5.88
N LEU A 32 8.56 -9.38 5.05
CA LEU A 32 8.13 -8.27 4.20
C LEU A 32 7.78 -7.04 5.03
N MET A 33 7.02 -7.24 6.09
CA MET A 33 6.63 -6.23 7.04
C MET A 33 7.82 -5.53 7.70
N TYR A 34 8.80 -6.32 8.15
CA TYR A 34 10.06 -5.80 8.68
C TYR A 34 10.82 -4.97 7.65
N SER A 35 10.87 -5.41 6.40
CA SER A 35 11.51 -4.68 5.30
C SER A 35 10.84 -3.35 5.02
N ILE A 36 9.50 -3.30 5.03
CA ILE A 36 8.70 -2.08 4.87
C ILE A 36 9.00 -1.08 6.00
N ASP A 37 8.95 -1.55 7.24
CA ASP A 37 9.24 -0.71 8.42
C ASP A 37 10.67 -0.15 8.36
N SER A 38 11.63 -0.99 8.05
CA SER A 38 13.04 -0.61 7.94
C SER A 38 13.24 0.45 6.85
N ALA A 39 12.65 0.26 5.67
CA ALA A 39 12.76 1.21 4.57
C ALA A 39 12.15 2.57 4.93
N LEU A 40 10.94 2.59 5.47
CA LEU A 40 10.27 3.82 5.87
C LEU A 40 11.02 4.52 7.01
N ASN A 41 11.42 3.81 8.06
CA ASN A 41 12.19 4.42 9.16
C ASN A 41 13.57 4.93 8.72
N THR A 42 14.15 4.36 7.68
CA THR A 42 15.39 4.86 7.07
C THR A 42 15.17 6.22 6.41
N ILE A 43 14.07 6.40 5.67
CA ILE A 43 13.70 7.68 5.05
C ILE A 43 13.51 8.76 6.12
N TRP A 44 12.80 8.44 7.21
CA TRP A 44 12.63 9.39 8.34
C TRP A 44 13.86 9.54 9.23
N ARG A 45 15.00 8.89 8.87
CA ARG A 45 16.26 8.93 9.63
C ARG A 45 16.04 8.66 11.12
N SER A 46 15.07 7.81 11.44
CA SER A 46 14.69 7.52 12.81
C SER A 46 15.73 6.62 13.49
N LYS A 47 16.39 7.13 14.52
CA LYS A 47 17.31 6.36 15.38
C LYS A 47 16.59 5.65 16.54
N ARG A 48 15.28 5.85 16.69
CA ARG A 48 14.51 5.25 17.79
C ARG A 48 13.99 3.88 17.38
N ALA A 49 14.47 2.86 18.08
CA ALA A 49 13.88 1.52 18.02
C ALA A 49 12.52 1.54 18.72
N ARG A 50 11.46 1.15 18.01
CA ARG A 50 10.16 0.88 18.63
C ARG A 50 10.19 -0.44 19.39
N PRO A 51 9.41 -0.56 20.48
CA PRO A 51 9.10 -1.88 21.05
C PRO A 51 8.47 -2.75 19.94
N LYS A 52 8.99 -3.96 19.77
CA LYS A 52 8.54 -4.88 18.69
C LYS A 52 7.03 -5.16 18.71
N ILE A 53 6.42 -5.14 19.90
CA ILE A 53 4.97 -5.33 20.08
C ILE A 53 4.15 -4.19 19.46
N TYR A 54 4.65 -2.96 19.53
CA TYR A 54 3.97 -1.81 18.92
C TYR A 54 4.07 -1.86 17.38
N SER A 55 5.22 -2.20 16.85
CA SER A 55 5.40 -2.42 15.41
C SER A 55 4.44 -3.51 14.92
N PHE A 56 4.35 -4.63 15.62
CA PHE A 56 3.41 -5.70 15.30
C PHE A 56 1.94 -5.20 15.28
N ALA A 57 1.52 -4.43 16.28
CA ALA A 57 0.16 -3.89 16.33
C ALA A 57 -0.14 -2.93 15.15
N VAL A 58 0.80 -2.05 14.79
CA VAL A 58 0.68 -1.13 13.64
C VAL A 58 0.55 -1.93 12.34
N TYR A 59 1.34 -2.97 12.17
CA TYR A 59 1.30 -3.81 11.01
C TYR A 59 -0.01 -4.59 10.91
N TRP A 60 -0.46 -5.16 12.01
CA TRP A 60 -1.74 -5.85 12.05
C TRP A 60 -2.88 -4.91 11.66
N MET A 61 -2.82 -3.66 12.13
CA MET A 61 -3.79 -2.64 11.77
C MET A 61 -3.76 -2.35 10.26
N ILE A 62 -2.58 -2.19 9.64
CA ILE A 62 -2.44 -1.93 8.20
C ILE A 62 -2.93 -3.12 7.39
N LEU A 63 -2.58 -4.34 7.82
CA LEU A 63 -2.99 -5.59 7.17
C LEU A 63 -4.50 -5.80 7.19
N THR A 64 -5.18 -5.37 8.26
CA THR A 64 -6.64 -5.45 8.36
C THR A 64 -7.33 -4.28 7.69
N LEU A 65 -6.78 -3.06 7.84
CA LEU A 65 -7.37 -1.84 7.28
C LEU A 65 -7.31 -1.83 5.74
N GLY A 66 -6.24 -2.36 5.15
CA GLY A 66 -6.06 -2.43 3.70
C GLY A 66 -7.21 -3.16 2.99
N PRO A 67 -7.46 -4.45 3.28
CA PRO A 67 -8.58 -5.19 2.72
C PRO A 67 -9.95 -4.59 3.06
N LEU A 68 -10.11 -4.02 4.26
CA LEU A 68 -11.36 -3.40 4.69
C LEU A 68 -11.65 -2.13 3.86
N LEU A 69 -10.66 -1.28 3.64
CA LEU A 69 -10.79 -0.10 2.77
C LEU A 69 -11.04 -0.50 1.30
N ALA A 70 -10.35 -1.54 0.82
CA ALA A 70 -10.58 -2.07 -0.53
C ALA A 70 -11.99 -2.63 -0.68
N GLY A 71 -12.47 -3.42 0.30
CA GLY A 71 -13.83 -3.95 0.32
C GLY A 71 -14.88 -2.84 0.39
N ALA A 72 -14.68 -1.84 1.25
CA ALA A 72 -15.55 -0.67 1.34
C ALA A 72 -15.60 0.11 0.02
N SER A 73 -14.44 0.28 -0.65
CA SER A 73 -14.36 0.92 -1.97
C SER A 73 -15.19 0.19 -3.01
N LEU A 74 -15.06 -1.14 -3.08
CA LEU A 74 -15.85 -1.97 -4.01
C LEU A 74 -17.34 -1.92 -3.69
N ALA A 75 -17.72 -2.00 -2.42
CA ALA A 75 -19.12 -1.93 -1.99
C ALA A 75 -19.77 -0.60 -2.35
N ILE A 76 -19.08 0.53 -2.06
CA ILE A 76 -19.56 1.87 -2.38
C ILE A 76 -19.65 2.06 -3.89
N SER A 77 -18.62 1.64 -4.65
CA SER A 77 -18.64 1.73 -6.11
C SER A 77 -19.79 0.92 -6.72
N SER A 78 -20.03 -0.30 -6.23
CA SER A 78 -21.14 -1.15 -6.69
C SER A 78 -22.50 -0.55 -6.35
N TYR A 79 -22.63 0.03 -5.15
CA TYR A 79 -23.87 0.72 -4.74
C TYR A 79 -24.16 1.95 -5.59
N LEU A 80 -23.15 2.79 -5.85
CA LEU A 80 -23.29 3.97 -6.71
C LEU A 80 -23.63 3.59 -8.16
N LEU A 81 -23.04 2.51 -8.68
CA LEU A 81 -23.38 1.98 -9.99
C LEU A 81 -24.84 1.50 -10.05
N SER A 82 -25.35 0.87 -8.99
CA SER A 82 -26.77 0.44 -8.93
C SER A 82 -27.73 1.64 -8.92
N LEU A 83 -27.38 2.72 -8.21
CA LEU A 83 -28.15 3.96 -8.19
C LEU A 83 -28.20 4.67 -9.56
N ARG A 84 -27.16 4.52 -10.36
CA ARG A 84 -27.10 5.08 -11.74
C ARG A 84 -28.24 4.54 -12.63
N TRP A 85 -28.66 3.31 -12.42
CA TRP A 85 -29.77 2.70 -13.17
C TRP A 85 -31.16 3.15 -12.67
N ALA A 86 -31.22 3.73 -11.47
CA ALA A 86 -32.47 4.05 -10.79
C ALA A 86 -32.77 5.57 -10.71
N SER A 87 -31.83 6.46 -11.05
CA SER A 87 -31.99 7.90 -10.83
C SER A 87 -31.37 8.77 -11.94
N ASP A 88 -31.96 9.96 -12.15
CA ASP A 88 -31.44 10.98 -13.09
C ASP A 88 -30.18 11.72 -12.59
N LEU A 89 -29.59 11.28 -11.48
CA LEU A 89 -28.40 11.88 -10.86
C LEU A 89 -27.06 11.41 -11.48
N ASN A 90 -27.06 11.02 -12.74
CA ASN A 90 -25.91 10.41 -13.42
C ASN A 90 -24.64 11.26 -13.32
N THR A 91 -24.74 12.59 -13.49
CA THR A 91 -23.56 13.48 -13.45
C THR A 91 -22.91 13.53 -12.05
N VAL A 92 -23.72 13.55 -11.00
CA VAL A 92 -23.20 13.58 -9.61
C VAL A 92 -22.53 12.25 -9.27
N ILE A 93 -23.17 11.14 -9.63
CA ILE A 93 -22.65 9.79 -9.39
C ILE A 93 -21.33 9.58 -10.16
N ASP A 94 -21.26 10.03 -11.41
CA ASP A 94 -20.03 9.91 -12.21
C ASP A 94 -18.87 10.73 -11.63
N ASN A 95 -19.13 11.92 -11.09
CA ASN A 95 -18.11 12.71 -10.41
C ASN A 95 -17.64 12.07 -9.10
N VAL A 96 -18.57 11.53 -8.31
CA VAL A 96 -18.23 10.82 -7.07
C VAL A 96 -17.40 9.57 -7.39
N LEU A 97 -17.80 8.76 -8.35
CA LEU A 97 -17.06 7.57 -8.78
C LEU A 97 -15.64 7.89 -9.28
N ARG A 98 -15.45 9.08 -9.87
CA ARG A 98 -14.13 9.53 -10.35
C ARG A 98 -13.21 9.98 -9.21
N ILE A 99 -13.75 10.68 -8.20
CA ILE A 99 -12.97 11.31 -7.13
C ILE A 99 -12.75 10.32 -5.96
N PHE A 100 -13.72 9.46 -5.71
CA PHE A 100 -13.71 8.53 -4.58
C PHE A 100 -12.45 7.64 -4.49
N PRO A 101 -11.96 7.01 -5.57
CA PRO A 101 -10.73 6.23 -5.51
C PRO A 101 -9.51 7.08 -5.11
N LEU A 102 -9.42 8.30 -5.63
CA LEU A 102 -8.34 9.24 -5.29
C LEU A 102 -8.38 9.62 -3.80
N LEU A 103 -9.56 9.91 -3.26
CA LEU A 103 -9.73 10.23 -1.84
C LEU A 103 -9.34 9.05 -0.96
N LEU A 104 -9.75 7.85 -1.35
CA LEU A 104 -9.42 6.63 -0.60
C LEU A 104 -7.92 6.35 -0.61
N SER A 105 -7.27 6.47 -1.77
CA SER A 105 -5.82 6.35 -1.90
C SER A 105 -5.11 7.41 -1.06
N TRP A 106 -5.57 8.66 -1.09
CA TRP A 106 -5.02 9.76 -0.30
C TRP A 106 -5.11 9.51 1.21
N ILE A 107 -6.26 9.10 1.71
CA ILE A 107 -6.46 8.75 3.12
C ILE A 107 -5.55 7.58 3.51
N SER A 108 -5.45 6.56 2.66
CA SER A 108 -4.59 5.40 2.91
C SER A 108 -3.11 5.79 3.03
N PHE A 109 -2.59 6.62 2.12
CA PHE A 109 -1.21 7.11 2.21
C PHE A 109 -1.00 8.06 3.38
N TRP A 110 -1.98 8.92 3.70
CA TRP A 110 -1.90 9.78 4.86
C TRP A 110 -1.83 8.98 6.17
N LEU A 111 -2.65 7.95 6.34
CA LEU A 111 -2.57 7.04 7.48
C LEU A 111 -1.21 6.32 7.52
N LEU A 112 -0.72 5.85 6.37
CA LEU A 112 0.58 5.20 6.27
C LEU A 112 1.70 6.13 6.76
N TYR A 113 1.77 7.37 6.26
CA TYR A 113 2.83 8.33 6.61
C TYR A 113 2.68 8.95 8.00
N SER A 114 1.50 8.88 8.60
CA SER A 114 1.26 9.38 9.96
C SER A 114 1.51 8.31 11.03
N ILE A 115 1.23 7.04 10.74
CA ILE A 115 1.20 5.98 11.75
C ILE A 115 2.48 5.13 11.72
N VAL A 116 3.00 4.83 10.52
CA VAL A 116 4.14 3.93 10.38
C VAL A 116 5.46 4.53 10.89
N PRO A 117 5.78 5.82 10.67
CA PRO A 117 7.04 6.37 11.15
C PRO A 117 7.16 6.34 12.68
N THR A 118 8.38 6.07 13.17
CA THR A 118 8.67 6.06 14.62
C THR A 118 8.75 7.45 15.23
N ILE A 119 8.89 8.47 14.40
CA ILE A 119 8.92 9.88 14.80
C ILE A 119 7.55 10.53 14.55
N ARG A 120 7.26 11.60 15.28
CA ARG A 120 6.06 12.40 15.02
C ARG A 120 6.24 13.20 13.74
N VAL A 121 5.47 12.83 12.72
CA VAL A 121 5.40 13.57 11.46
C VAL A 121 4.31 14.63 11.60
N PRO A 122 4.57 15.91 11.28
CA PRO A 122 3.53 16.93 11.25
C PRO A 122 2.42 16.56 10.25
N ASN A 123 1.18 16.58 10.69
CA ASN A 123 0.05 16.17 9.85
C ASN A 123 -0.02 16.92 8.51
N ARG A 124 0.40 18.20 8.50
CA ARG A 124 0.40 19.04 7.29
C ARG A 124 1.33 18.45 6.21
N ASP A 125 2.51 18.01 6.61
CA ASP A 125 3.51 17.45 5.69
C ASP A 125 3.09 16.06 5.21
N ALA A 126 2.55 15.24 6.11
CA ALA A 126 1.98 13.93 5.79
C ALA A 126 0.81 14.03 4.79
N ILE A 127 -0.08 15.02 4.95
CA ILE A 127 -1.22 15.25 4.05
C ILE A 127 -0.74 15.59 2.64
N VAL A 128 0.26 16.48 2.52
CA VAL A 128 0.78 16.89 1.20
C VAL A 128 1.54 15.75 0.52
N GLY A 129 2.43 15.07 1.23
CA GLY A 129 3.16 13.93 0.67
C GLY A 129 2.22 12.78 0.28
N ALA A 130 1.20 12.51 1.09
CA ALA A 130 0.16 11.52 0.79
C ALA A 130 -0.66 11.90 -0.45
N PHE A 131 -0.96 13.19 -0.64
CA PHE A 131 -1.68 13.66 -1.81
C PHE A 131 -0.89 13.44 -3.10
N VAL A 132 0.40 13.77 -3.09
CA VAL A 132 1.28 13.52 -4.23
C VAL A 132 1.38 12.02 -4.52
N ALA A 133 1.57 11.19 -3.47
CA ALA A 133 1.59 9.74 -3.63
C ALA A 133 0.27 9.20 -4.21
N ALA A 134 -0.87 9.71 -3.76
CA ALA A 134 -2.18 9.31 -4.28
C ALA A 134 -2.35 9.66 -5.76
N LEU A 135 -1.93 10.87 -6.17
CA LEU A 135 -1.95 11.27 -7.59
C LEU A 135 -1.07 10.36 -8.45
N LEU A 136 0.15 10.09 -8.00
CA LEU A 136 1.07 9.20 -8.70
C LEU A 136 0.53 7.76 -8.75
N PHE A 137 -0.12 7.30 -7.70
CA PHE A 137 -0.74 5.97 -7.66
C PHE A 137 -1.92 5.85 -8.62
N GLU A 138 -2.80 6.87 -8.69
CA GLU A 138 -3.89 6.91 -9.65
C GLU A 138 -3.40 6.97 -11.11
N ALA A 139 -2.36 7.79 -11.36
CA ALA A 139 -1.70 7.83 -12.67
C ALA A 139 -1.02 6.48 -12.99
N GLY A 140 -0.35 5.88 -12.00
CA GLY A 140 0.30 4.58 -12.10
C GLY A 140 -0.67 3.46 -12.43
N LYS A 141 -1.86 3.41 -11.81
CA LYS A 141 -2.92 2.44 -12.13
C LYS A 141 -3.33 2.51 -13.60
N LYS A 142 -3.52 3.73 -14.11
CA LYS A 142 -3.89 3.96 -15.53
C LYS A 142 -2.75 3.58 -16.47
N GLY A 143 -1.52 4.00 -16.15
CA GLY A 143 -0.33 3.64 -16.93
C GLY A 143 -0.08 2.13 -16.96
N PHE A 144 -0.27 1.45 -15.82
CA PHE A 144 -0.12 0.01 -15.73
C PHE A 144 -1.21 -0.76 -16.50
N ALA A 145 -2.46 -0.28 -16.44
CA ALA A 145 -3.54 -0.84 -17.26
C ALA A 145 -3.22 -0.71 -18.75
N LEU A 146 -2.71 0.45 -19.18
CA LEU A 146 -2.27 0.67 -20.56
C LEU A 146 -1.09 -0.26 -20.93
N TYR A 147 -0.12 -0.42 -20.04
CA TYR A 147 1.00 -1.34 -20.23
C TYR A 147 0.54 -2.78 -20.49
N ILE A 148 -0.39 -3.29 -19.69
CA ILE A 148 -0.92 -4.65 -19.86
C ILE A 148 -1.65 -4.80 -21.21
N THR A 149 -2.39 -3.78 -21.65
CA THR A 149 -3.11 -3.83 -22.93
C THR A 149 -2.18 -3.72 -24.15
N MET A 150 -1.05 -3.04 -24.01
CA MET A 150 -0.06 -2.91 -25.10
C MET A 150 0.80 -4.16 -25.31
N PHE A 151 0.91 -5.03 -24.31
CA PHE A 151 1.75 -6.22 -24.36
C PHE A 151 0.97 -7.54 -24.21
N PRO A 152 -0.02 -7.82 -25.07
CA PRO A 152 -0.80 -9.06 -24.99
C PRO A 152 0.06 -10.31 -25.29
N SER A 153 1.22 -10.15 -25.93
CA SER A 153 2.12 -11.25 -26.30
C SER A 153 2.61 -12.05 -25.08
N TYR A 154 2.79 -11.41 -23.94
CA TYR A 154 3.16 -12.12 -22.70
C TYR A 154 2.08 -13.11 -22.25
N GLN A 155 0.82 -12.72 -22.35
CA GLN A 155 -0.30 -13.60 -21.99
C GLN A 155 -0.47 -14.74 -23.00
N LEU A 156 -0.19 -14.49 -24.29
CA LEU A 156 -0.29 -15.51 -25.33
C LEU A 156 0.81 -16.58 -25.21
N ILE A 157 2.03 -16.20 -24.78
CA ILE A 157 3.17 -17.13 -24.65
C ILE A 157 3.14 -17.89 -23.33
N TYR A 158 2.89 -17.19 -22.22
CA TYR A 158 3.02 -17.74 -20.85
C TYR A 158 1.68 -18.08 -20.21
N GLY A 159 0.54 -17.73 -20.84
CA GLY A 159 -0.80 -17.99 -20.31
C GLY A 159 -0.97 -17.44 -18.89
N VAL A 160 -1.46 -18.27 -17.98
CA VAL A 160 -1.71 -17.90 -16.56
C VAL A 160 -0.42 -17.54 -15.82
N LEU A 161 0.73 -18.09 -16.21
CA LEU A 161 2.03 -17.80 -15.60
C LEU A 161 2.51 -16.35 -15.84
N ALA A 162 1.99 -15.66 -16.86
CA ALA A 162 2.28 -14.25 -17.11
C ALA A 162 1.86 -13.33 -15.97
N VAL A 163 0.89 -13.73 -15.16
CA VAL A 163 0.39 -12.95 -14.01
C VAL A 163 1.49 -12.72 -12.98
N ILE A 164 2.40 -13.68 -12.79
CA ILE A 164 3.45 -13.59 -11.76
C ILE A 164 4.43 -12.43 -12.03
N PRO A 165 5.11 -12.34 -13.18
CA PRO A 165 6.01 -11.21 -13.45
C PRO A 165 5.25 -9.87 -13.50
N ILE A 166 4.03 -9.84 -14.03
CA ILE A 166 3.20 -8.63 -14.06
C ILE A 166 2.89 -8.13 -12.64
N LEU A 167 2.57 -9.05 -11.72
CA LEU A 167 2.35 -8.73 -10.31
C LEU A 167 3.61 -8.15 -9.65
N PHE A 168 4.80 -8.72 -9.91
CA PHE A 168 6.05 -8.19 -9.38
C PHE A 168 6.33 -6.76 -9.86
N VAL A 169 6.11 -6.48 -11.14
CA VAL A 169 6.25 -5.12 -11.70
C VAL A 169 5.27 -4.16 -11.01
N TRP A 170 4.02 -4.57 -10.81
CA TRP A 170 3.02 -3.78 -10.10
C TRP A 170 3.41 -3.48 -8.64
N VAL A 171 3.85 -4.49 -7.91
CA VAL A 171 4.30 -4.34 -6.52
C VAL A 171 5.51 -3.41 -6.44
N TYR A 172 6.51 -3.59 -7.32
CA TYR A 172 7.68 -2.73 -7.39
C TYR A 172 7.31 -1.27 -7.67
N TRP A 173 6.46 -1.03 -8.66
CA TRP A 173 5.97 0.31 -9.01
C TRP A 173 5.23 0.98 -7.85
N THR A 174 4.32 0.26 -7.23
CA THR A 174 3.57 0.74 -6.05
C THR A 174 4.53 1.12 -4.92
N TRP A 175 5.55 0.28 -4.69
CA TRP A 175 6.55 0.53 -3.67
C TRP A 175 7.38 1.78 -3.95
N CYS A 176 7.79 2.01 -5.18
CA CYS A 176 8.47 3.25 -5.58
C CYS A 176 7.62 4.50 -5.28
N ILE A 177 6.32 4.45 -5.55
CA ILE A 177 5.38 5.55 -5.25
C ILE A 177 5.30 5.79 -3.73
N VAL A 178 5.17 4.73 -2.94
CA VAL A 178 5.14 4.82 -1.47
C VAL A 178 6.39 5.50 -0.92
N LEU A 179 7.57 5.07 -1.36
CA LEU A 179 8.84 5.64 -0.91
C LEU A 179 9.03 7.09 -1.35
N LEU A 180 8.64 7.41 -2.58
CA LEU A 180 8.73 8.77 -3.11
C LEU A 180 7.81 9.74 -2.34
N GLY A 181 6.59 9.34 -2.03
CA GLY A 181 5.68 10.15 -1.21
C GLY A 181 6.17 10.31 0.24
N ALA A 182 6.81 9.28 0.80
CA ALA A 182 7.47 9.36 2.10
C ALA A 182 8.63 10.38 2.09
N GLU A 183 9.49 10.34 1.06
CA GLU A 183 10.62 11.27 0.89
C GLU A 183 10.13 12.73 0.76
N ILE A 184 9.07 12.96 -0.04
CA ILE A 184 8.45 14.29 -0.15
C ILE A 184 7.96 14.77 1.22
N THR A 185 7.32 13.89 2.01
CA THR A 185 6.84 14.23 3.35
C THR A 185 7.98 14.68 4.26
N VAL A 186 9.11 13.97 4.24
CA VAL A 186 10.30 14.29 5.05
C VAL A 186 10.92 15.60 4.60
N THR A 187 11.14 15.76 3.30
CA THR A 187 11.76 16.95 2.72
C THR A 187 10.97 18.22 3.02
N LEU A 188 9.64 18.16 2.96
CA LEU A 188 8.76 19.28 3.34
C LEU A 188 8.91 19.63 4.81
N GLY A 189 9.03 18.64 5.68
CA GLY A 189 9.25 18.85 7.12
C GLY A 189 10.63 19.49 7.42
N GLU A 190 11.69 19.05 6.74
CA GLU A 190 13.02 19.61 6.86
C GLU A 190 13.07 21.08 6.35
N TYR A 191 12.50 21.32 5.17
CA TYR A 191 12.44 22.67 4.59
C TYR A 191 11.73 23.66 5.52
N ARG A 192 10.60 23.25 6.11
CA ARG A 192 9.86 24.10 7.05
C ARG A 192 10.65 24.44 8.31
N LYS A 193 11.40 23.48 8.84
CA LYS A 193 12.28 23.73 10.01
C LYS A 193 13.40 24.71 9.69
N LEU A 194 14.02 24.58 8.51
CA LEU A 194 15.06 25.50 8.07
C LEU A 194 14.51 26.91 7.86
N LYS A 195 13.31 27.03 7.27
CA LYS A 195 12.67 28.34 7.10
C LYS A 195 12.35 29.01 8.45
N GLN A 196 11.82 28.27 9.40
CA GLN A 196 11.53 28.79 10.75
C GLN A 196 12.80 29.21 11.51
N ALA A 197 13.91 28.47 11.35
CA ALA A 197 15.18 28.84 11.94
C ALA A 197 15.74 30.16 11.33
N ALA A 198 15.65 30.32 10.02
CA ALA A 198 16.09 31.55 9.34
C ALA A 198 15.23 32.79 9.74
N GLU A 199 13.90 32.61 9.87
CA GLU A 199 13.01 33.68 10.33
C GLU A 199 13.30 34.09 11.79
N GLN A 200 13.69 33.13 12.66
CA GLN A 200 14.10 33.46 14.06
C GLN A 200 15.43 34.18 14.15
N GLU A 201 16.41 33.83 13.29
CA GLU A 201 17.68 34.53 13.21
C GLU A 201 17.52 35.99 12.73
N GLU A 202 16.58 36.25 11.80
CA GLU A 202 16.28 37.57 11.29
C GLU A 202 15.55 38.46 12.33
N ASP A 203 14.70 37.85 13.17
CA ASP A 203 14.01 38.58 14.26
C ASP A 203 14.91 38.86 15.47
N ASP A 204 16.01 38.10 15.65
CA ASP A 204 16.98 38.27 16.76
C ASP A 204 18.16 39.22 16.40
N GLU A 205 18.30 39.67 15.15
CA GLU A 205 19.25 40.70 14.78
C GLU A 205 18.72 42.11 15.17
N PRO A 206 19.36 42.84 16.08
CA PRO A 206 18.91 44.13 16.58
C PRO A 206 18.97 45.28 15.56
#